data_f44ad2f7e25c28b3b1a2ebdacea7ff95
#
_entry.id   f44ad2f7e25c28b3b1a2ebdacea7ff95
#
_cell.length_a   1.000
_cell.length_b   1.000
_cell.length_c   1.000
_cell.angle_alpha   90.00
_cell.angle_beta   90.00
_cell.angle_gamma   90.00
#
_symmetry.space_group_name_H-M   'P 1'
#
loop_
_entity.id
_entity.type
_entity.pdbx_description
1 polymer ?
#
loop_
_entity_poly.entity_id
_entity_poly.type
_entity_poly.pdbx_seq_one_letter_code
_entity_poly.pdbx_strand_id
1 'polypeptide(L)'
;YLAAKAKERVTGFNIGDVIDLLDKAIEKCGTNMNAEAAAYVLERINWRLRLAQYTEAIADYDLYYTLIGGQVLPNFFFLREQAKFRAGDLEGALKDIQAAIQGSPSTPDYYAEEASIYVRQQKYEDALKSIERAIAIAPDFGACYRLRGVCCVRLKKKTEAFEAFNKAKELGDPLAGKLIKEHCK
;
A
#
# COMPACT_ATOMS: atom_id res chain seq x y z
N TYR A 1 -17.52 -14.69 14.63
CA TYR A 1 -17.49 -13.70 13.55
C TYR A 1 -18.71 -12.78 13.60
N LEU A 2 -19.95 -13.32 13.47
CA LEU A 2 -21.19 -12.51 13.55
C LEU A 2 -21.33 -11.78 14.89
N ALA A 3 -20.94 -12.39 16.02
CA ALA A 3 -20.91 -11.77 17.32
C ALA A 3 -19.91 -10.61 17.42
N ALA A 4 -18.74 -10.70 16.78
CA ALA A 4 -17.74 -9.64 16.71
C ALA A 4 -18.29 -8.42 15.91
N LYS A 5 -18.92 -8.65 14.75
CA LYS A 5 -19.57 -7.60 13.96
C LYS A 5 -20.77 -6.95 14.67
N ALA A 6 -21.53 -7.71 15.44
CA ALA A 6 -22.65 -7.16 16.22
C ALA A 6 -22.14 -6.25 17.34
N LYS A 7 -21.01 -6.57 17.98
CA LYS A 7 -20.38 -5.75 19.01
C LYS A 7 -19.82 -4.41 18.49
N GLU A 8 -19.38 -4.32 17.24
CA GLU A 8 -18.89 -3.07 16.63
C GLU A 8 -19.91 -1.92 16.68
N ARG A 9 -21.20 -2.24 16.81
CA ARG A 9 -22.31 -1.27 16.90
C ARG A 9 -22.65 -0.83 18.30
N VAL A 10 -22.03 -1.38 19.32
CA VAL A 10 -22.30 -1.06 20.73
C VAL A 10 -21.23 -0.11 21.24
N THR A 11 -21.63 1.07 21.73
CA THR A 11 -20.76 2.07 22.36
C THR A 11 -20.02 1.45 23.55
N GLY A 12 -18.67 1.47 23.49
CA GLY A 12 -17.80 0.94 24.55
C GLY A 12 -16.97 -0.28 24.15
N PHE A 13 -17.00 -0.70 22.88
CA PHE A 13 -16.27 -1.86 22.40
C PHE A 13 -14.79 -1.56 22.19
N ASN A 14 -13.92 -2.37 22.81
CA ASN A 14 -12.47 -2.29 22.60
C ASN A 14 -12.09 -3.13 21.38
N ILE A 15 -11.41 -2.52 20.39
CA ILE A 15 -10.95 -3.18 19.16
C ILE A 15 -10.01 -4.36 19.49
N GLY A 16 -9.24 -4.30 20.58
CA GLY A 16 -8.40 -5.39 21.07
C GLY A 16 -9.19 -6.69 21.30
N ASP A 17 -10.42 -6.57 21.86
CA ASP A 17 -11.27 -7.74 22.12
C ASP A 17 -11.67 -8.48 20.83
N VAL A 18 -11.69 -7.79 19.67
CA VAL A 18 -11.97 -8.43 18.37
C VAL A 18 -10.81 -9.29 17.94
N ILE A 19 -9.60 -8.80 18.09
CA ILE A 19 -8.37 -9.54 17.74
C ILE A 19 -8.31 -10.80 18.61
N ASP A 20 -8.53 -10.68 19.92
CA ASP A 20 -8.54 -11.83 20.84
C ASP A 20 -9.60 -12.88 20.46
N LEU A 21 -10.77 -12.44 20.00
CA LEU A 21 -11.81 -13.36 19.52
C LEU A 21 -11.43 -14.05 18.21
N LEU A 22 -10.76 -13.35 17.32
CA LEU A 22 -10.26 -13.92 16.08
C LEU A 22 -9.11 -14.91 16.35
N ASP A 23 -8.21 -14.59 17.28
CA ASP A 23 -7.14 -15.49 17.71
C ASP A 23 -7.72 -16.82 18.21
N LYS A 24 -8.71 -16.76 19.11
CA LYS A 24 -9.42 -17.95 19.61
C LYS A 24 -10.17 -18.71 18.50
N ALA A 25 -10.71 -18.02 17.52
CA ALA A 25 -11.39 -18.65 16.39
C ALA A 25 -10.40 -19.40 15.50
N ILE A 26 -9.23 -18.80 15.22
CA ILE A 26 -8.16 -19.43 14.46
C ILE A 26 -7.59 -20.65 15.20
N GLU A 27 -7.34 -20.54 16.50
CA GLU A 27 -6.89 -21.65 17.34
C GLU A 27 -7.85 -22.83 17.32
N LYS A 28 -9.17 -22.57 17.36
CA LYS A 28 -10.20 -23.62 17.28
C LYS A 28 -10.23 -24.36 15.93
N CYS A 29 -9.77 -23.74 14.84
CA CYS A 29 -9.61 -24.40 13.56
C CYS A 29 -8.52 -25.51 13.63
N GLY A 30 -7.63 -25.48 14.61
CA GLY A 30 -6.61 -26.49 14.88
C GLY A 30 -5.72 -26.73 13.66
N THR A 31 -5.41 -28.00 13.38
CA THR A 31 -4.62 -28.40 12.20
C THR A 31 -5.43 -28.40 10.90
N ASN A 32 -6.75 -28.31 10.95
CA ASN A 32 -7.62 -28.13 9.80
C ASN A 32 -7.65 -26.66 9.36
N MET A 33 -6.53 -26.17 8.92
CA MET A 33 -6.34 -24.84 8.34
C MET A 33 -7.05 -24.80 6.98
N ASN A 34 -8.33 -24.46 6.99
CA ASN A 34 -9.23 -24.46 5.84
C ASN A 34 -9.63 -23.03 5.45
N ALA A 35 -10.57 -22.91 4.51
CA ALA A 35 -11.12 -21.63 4.07
C ALA A 35 -11.72 -20.79 5.23
N GLU A 36 -12.19 -21.43 6.31
CA GLU A 36 -12.72 -20.73 7.49
C GLU A 36 -11.61 -20.05 8.27
N ALA A 37 -10.49 -20.73 8.53
CA ALA A 37 -9.32 -20.13 9.15
C ALA A 37 -8.78 -18.97 8.32
N ALA A 38 -8.70 -19.11 6.99
CA ALA A 38 -8.29 -18.05 6.08
C ALA A 38 -9.20 -16.82 6.18
N ALA A 39 -10.51 -17.00 6.32
CA ALA A 39 -11.45 -15.88 6.50
C ALA A 39 -11.23 -15.14 7.83
N TYR A 40 -10.96 -15.83 8.94
CA TYR A 40 -10.64 -15.20 10.21
C TYR A 40 -9.30 -14.45 10.16
N VAL A 41 -8.28 -15.02 9.51
CA VAL A 41 -6.98 -14.36 9.31
C VAL A 41 -7.15 -13.08 8.48
N LEU A 42 -7.93 -13.11 7.40
CA LEU A 42 -8.18 -11.93 6.56
C LEU A 42 -8.90 -10.81 7.35
N GLU A 43 -9.85 -11.17 8.21
CA GLU A 43 -10.51 -10.19 9.08
C GLU A 43 -9.53 -9.63 10.14
N ARG A 44 -8.64 -10.46 10.70
CA ARG A 44 -7.60 -10.03 11.65
C ARG A 44 -6.60 -9.08 10.99
N ILE A 45 -6.20 -9.31 9.74
CA ILE A 45 -5.41 -8.36 8.93
C ILE A 45 -6.08 -6.99 8.92
N ASN A 46 -7.38 -6.92 8.58
CA ASN A 46 -8.10 -5.65 8.50
C ASN A 46 -8.09 -4.88 9.83
N TRP A 47 -8.27 -5.58 10.94
CA TRP A 47 -8.24 -4.94 12.27
C TRP A 47 -6.83 -4.49 12.66
N ARG A 48 -5.81 -5.30 12.41
CA ARG A 48 -4.40 -4.94 12.65
C ARG A 48 -3.96 -3.73 11.86
N LEU A 49 -4.37 -3.63 10.59
CA LEU A 49 -4.10 -2.45 9.75
C LEU A 49 -4.76 -1.19 10.32
N ARG A 50 -6.00 -1.27 10.81
CA ARG A 50 -6.70 -0.14 11.47
C ARG A 50 -5.99 0.32 12.75
N LEU A 51 -5.35 -0.60 13.46
CA LEU A 51 -4.56 -0.32 14.67
C LEU A 51 -3.11 0.06 14.38
N ALA A 52 -2.73 0.19 13.09
CA ALA A 52 -1.35 0.41 12.65
C ALA A 52 -0.35 -0.67 13.15
N GLN A 53 -0.84 -1.87 13.45
CA GLN A 53 -0.05 -3.05 13.80
C GLN A 53 0.47 -3.72 12.53
N TYR A 54 1.36 -3.02 11.81
CA TYR A 54 1.75 -3.42 10.46
C TYR A 54 2.58 -4.70 10.45
N THR A 55 3.47 -4.90 11.43
CA THR A 55 4.31 -6.11 11.54
C THR A 55 3.46 -7.36 11.73
N GLU A 56 2.48 -7.29 12.62
CA GLU A 56 1.56 -8.37 12.90
C GLU A 56 0.62 -8.63 11.71
N ALA A 57 0.19 -7.58 11.02
CA ALA A 57 -0.60 -7.70 9.81
C ALA A 57 0.19 -8.40 8.68
N ILE A 58 1.49 -8.12 8.54
CA ILE A 58 2.36 -8.78 7.56
C ILE A 58 2.46 -10.29 7.87
N ALA A 59 2.65 -10.66 9.13
CA ALA A 59 2.66 -12.07 9.53
C ALA A 59 1.34 -12.76 9.20
N ASP A 60 0.21 -12.08 9.36
CA ASP A 60 -1.10 -12.60 8.96
C ASP A 60 -1.25 -12.72 7.44
N TYR A 61 -0.72 -11.81 6.66
CA TYR A 61 -0.68 -11.95 5.21
C TYR A 61 0.10 -13.20 4.78
N ASP A 62 1.23 -13.50 5.44
CA ASP A 62 2.03 -14.68 5.15
C ASP A 62 1.30 -15.96 5.56
N LEU A 63 0.61 -15.95 6.70
CA LEU A 63 -0.25 -17.04 7.13
C LEU A 63 -1.40 -17.26 6.14
N TYR A 64 -2.12 -16.20 5.75
CA TYR A 64 -3.19 -16.27 4.77
C TYR A 64 -2.71 -16.86 3.45
N TYR A 65 -1.57 -16.38 2.93
CA TYR A 65 -0.96 -16.89 1.71
C TYR A 65 -0.71 -18.40 1.76
N THR A 66 -0.20 -18.87 2.89
CA THR A 66 0.05 -20.30 3.13
C THR A 66 -1.27 -21.11 3.18
N LEU A 67 -2.28 -20.60 3.90
CA LEU A 67 -3.58 -21.26 4.06
C LEU A 67 -4.32 -21.50 2.73
N ILE A 68 -4.20 -20.56 1.79
CA ILE A 68 -4.84 -20.67 0.48
C ILE A 68 -3.94 -21.31 -0.60
N GLY A 69 -2.81 -21.90 -0.20
CA GLY A 69 -1.89 -22.58 -1.12
C GLY A 69 -1.15 -21.68 -2.09
N GLY A 70 -0.97 -20.39 -1.72
CA GLY A 70 -0.21 -19.43 -2.52
C GLY A 70 -0.91 -18.88 -3.76
N GLN A 71 -2.14 -19.28 -4.01
CA GLN A 71 -2.91 -18.81 -5.17
C GLN A 71 -3.61 -17.49 -4.84
N VAL A 72 -2.96 -16.38 -5.17
CA VAL A 72 -3.44 -15.02 -4.90
C VAL A 72 -3.54 -14.19 -6.17
N LEU A 73 -4.45 -13.22 -6.15
CA LEU A 73 -4.54 -12.20 -7.18
C LEU A 73 -3.44 -11.14 -6.98
N PRO A 74 -3.04 -10.41 -8.04
CA PRO A 74 -2.03 -9.34 -7.93
C PRO A 74 -2.32 -8.31 -6.83
N ASN A 75 -3.59 -8.00 -6.61
CA ASN A 75 -4.02 -7.08 -5.57
C ASN A 75 -3.64 -7.53 -4.14
N PHE A 76 -3.46 -8.83 -3.89
CA PHE A 76 -2.97 -9.32 -2.60
C PHE A 76 -1.56 -8.77 -2.30
N PHE A 77 -0.66 -8.87 -3.27
CA PHE A 77 0.70 -8.35 -3.13
C PHE A 77 0.71 -6.83 -2.94
N PHE A 78 -0.14 -6.11 -3.64
CA PHE A 78 -0.30 -4.66 -3.48
C PHE A 78 -0.77 -4.28 -2.06
N LEU A 79 -1.73 -5.01 -1.49
CA LEU A 79 -2.19 -4.76 -0.12
C LEU A 79 -1.13 -5.12 0.93
N ARG A 80 -0.36 -6.20 0.74
CA ARG A 80 0.73 -6.57 1.63
C ARG A 80 1.91 -5.61 1.51
N GLU A 81 2.20 -5.11 0.31
CA GLU A 81 3.17 -4.05 0.07
C GLU A 81 2.88 -2.83 0.94
N GLN A 82 1.64 -2.33 0.95
CA GLN A 82 1.27 -1.18 1.76
C GLN A 82 1.56 -1.39 3.25
N ALA A 83 1.29 -2.57 3.78
CA ALA A 83 1.63 -2.91 5.16
C ALA A 83 3.14 -2.89 5.40
N LYS A 84 3.94 -3.49 4.50
CA LYS A 84 5.41 -3.51 4.55
C LYS A 84 5.99 -2.11 4.44
N PHE A 85 5.49 -1.30 3.52
CA PHE A 85 5.90 0.10 3.37
C PHE A 85 5.67 0.92 4.64
N ARG A 86 4.51 0.73 5.29
CA ARG A 86 4.16 1.38 6.57
C ARG A 86 5.01 0.88 7.73
N ALA A 87 5.37 -0.40 7.73
CA ALA A 87 6.29 -1.00 8.70
C ALA A 87 7.76 -0.57 8.49
N GLY A 88 8.09 0.02 7.33
CA GLY A 88 9.45 0.42 6.97
C GLY A 88 10.27 -0.67 6.27
N ASP A 89 9.67 -1.84 5.98
CA ASP A 89 10.28 -2.88 5.16
C ASP A 89 10.18 -2.50 3.67
N LEU A 90 11.06 -1.60 3.24
CA LEU A 90 11.06 -1.09 1.86
C LEU A 90 11.51 -2.14 0.84
N GLU A 91 12.35 -3.10 1.23
CA GLU A 91 12.78 -4.18 0.35
C GLU A 91 11.68 -5.22 0.13
N GLY A 92 11.00 -5.61 1.20
CA GLY A 92 9.84 -6.48 1.12
C GLY A 92 8.68 -5.86 0.36
N ALA A 93 8.44 -4.56 0.57
CA ALA A 93 7.45 -3.79 -0.17
C ALA A 93 7.77 -3.77 -1.68
N LEU A 94 9.03 -3.51 -2.06
CA LEU A 94 9.45 -3.51 -3.46
C LEU A 94 9.24 -4.87 -4.13
N LYS A 95 9.53 -5.98 -3.44
CA LYS A 95 9.29 -7.33 -3.97
C LYS A 95 7.80 -7.59 -4.21
N ASP A 96 6.95 -7.18 -3.27
CA ASP A 96 5.51 -7.38 -3.39
C ASP A 96 4.90 -6.51 -4.51
N ILE A 97 5.28 -5.24 -4.62
CA ILE A 97 4.75 -4.41 -5.71
C ILE A 97 5.21 -4.90 -7.09
N GLN A 98 6.42 -5.42 -7.21
CA GLN A 98 6.91 -6.03 -8.43
C GLN A 98 6.13 -7.30 -8.79
N ALA A 99 5.75 -8.12 -7.81
CA ALA A 99 4.87 -9.27 -8.03
C ALA A 99 3.48 -8.83 -8.49
N ALA A 100 2.92 -7.75 -7.92
CA ALA A 100 1.66 -7.17 -8.37
C ALA A 100 1.74 -6.66 -9.82
N ILE A 101 2.82 -5.97 -10.19
CA ILE A 101 3.08 -5.48 -11.55
C ILE A 101 3.20 -6.66 -12.55
N GLN A 102 3.89 -7.74 -12.19
CA GLN A 102 4.01 -8.92 -13.04
C GLN A 102 2.64 -9.55 -13.32
N GLY A 103 1.77 -9.60 -12.32
CA GLY A 103 0.43 -10.15 -12.46
C GLY A 103 -0.57 -9.23 -13.16
N SER A 104 -0.36 -7.90 -13.12
CA SER A 104 -1.23 -6.90 -13.75
C SER A 104 -0.42 -5.66 -14.18
N PRO A 105 0.28 -5.75 -15.33
CA PRO A 105 1.21 -4.71 -15.79
C PRO A 105 0.55 -3.43 -16.29
N SER A 106 -0.78 -3.41 -16.44
CA SER A 106 -1.53 -2.23 -16.92
C SER A 106 -2.19 -1.43 -15.78
N THR A 107 -1.78 -1.65 -14.52
CA THR A 107 -2.33 -0.95 -13.35
C THR A 107 -1.41 0.21 -12.97
N PRO A 108 -1.79 1.48 -13.23
CA PRO A 108 -0.90 2.64 -12.99
C PRO A 108 -0.59 2.85 -11.50
N ASP A 109 -1.51 2.50 -10.60
CA ASP A 109 -1.30 2.61 -9.16
C ASP A 109 -0.09 1.78 -8.68
N TYR A 110 0.17 0.62 -9.26
CA TYR A 110 1.30 -0.22 -8.86
C TYR A 110 2.64 0.45 -9.18
N TYR A 111 2.74 1.12 -10.32
CA TYR A 111 3.95 1.88 -10.66
C TYR A 111 4.09 3.15 -9.82
N ALA A 112 2.99 3.77 -9.41
CA ALA A 112 3.02 4.91 -8.50
C ALA A 112 3.52 4.51 -7.10
N GLU A 113 3.10 3.35 -6.59
CA GLU A 113 3.61 2.83 -5.31
C GLU A 113 5.07 2.37 -5.43
N GLU A 114 5.45 1.69 -6.53
CA GLU A 114 6.87 1.37 -6.78
C GLU A 114 7.74 2.63 -6.75
N ALA A 115 7.28 3.70 -7.40
CA ALA A 115 7.97 4.98 -7.37
C ALA A 115 8.04 5.57 -5.95
N SER A 116 6.97 5.45 -5.16
CA SER A 116 6.93 5.91 -3.77
C SER A 116 7.95 5.17 -2.90
N ILE A 117 8.13 3.87 -3.12
CA ILE A 117 9.15 3.07 -2.44
C ILE A 117 10.56 3.56 -2.84
N TYR A 118 10.82 3.75 -4.13
CA TYR A 118 12.11 4.27 -4.60
C TYR A 118 12.41 5.67 -4.06
N VAL A 119 11.41 6.56 -3.95
CA VAL A 119 11.57 7.87 -3.31
C VAL A 119 11.99 7.72 -1.85
N ARG A 120 11.37 6.81 -1.09
CA ARG A 120 11.75 6.54 0.29
C ARG A 120 13.16 5.96 0.42
N GLN A 121 13.61 5.16 -0.57
CA GLN A 121 14.98 4.66 -0.69
C GLN A 121 15.97 5.70 -1.23
N GLN A 122 15.51 6.91 -1.57
CA GLN A 122 16.29 7.99 -2.20
C GLN A 122 16.84 7.63 -3.61
N LYS A 123 16.25 6.64 -4.27
CA LYS A 123 16.58 6.19 -5.63
C LYS A 123 15.71 6.96 -6.64
N TYR A 124 15.99 8.26 -6.78
CA TYR A 124 15.09 9.18 -7.51
C TYR A 124 15.02 8.90 -9.01
N GLU A 125 16.11 8.45 -9.61
CA GLU A 125 16.16 8.07 -11.03
C GLU A 125 15.30 6.82 -11.31
N ASP A 126 15.31 5.83 -10.43
CA ASP A 126 14.47 4.64 -10.56
C ASP A 126 13.01 4.99 -10.31
N ALA A 127 12.73 5.88 -9.35
CA ALA A 127 11.39 6.41 -9.14
C ALA A 127 10.84 7.10 -10.41
N LEU A 128 11.66 7.89 -11.11
CA LEU A 128 11.24 8.54 -12.36
C LEU A 128 10.85 7.52 -13.44
N LYS A 129 11.57 6.40 -13.57
CA LYS A 129 11.23 5.34 -14.53
C LYS A 129 9.87 4.72 -14.24
N SER A 130 9.56 4.45 -12.97
CA SER A 130 8.26 3.92 -12.58
C SER A 130 7.14 4.96 -12.79
N ILE A 131 7.39 6.23 -12.48
CA ILE A 131 6.47 7.33 -12.74
C ILE A 131 6.15 7.46 -14.21
N GLU A 132 7.13 7.36 -15.10
CA GLU A 132 6.93 7.43 -16.55
C GLU A 132 6.04 6.30 -17.04
N ARG A 133 6.18 5.09 -16.50
CA ARG A 133 5.28 3.96 -16.81
C ARG A 133 3.86 4.23 -16.34
N ALA A 134 3.68 4.73 -15.10
CA ALA A 134 2.37 5.08 -14.59
C ALA A 134 1.67 6.14 -15.45
N ILE A 135 2.39 7.19 -15.86
CA ILE A 135 1.88 8.28 -16.73
C ILE A 135 1.56 7.77 -18.14
N ALA A 136 2.35 6.84 -18.67
CA ALA A 136 2.08 6.24 -19.98
C ALA A 136 0.76 5.45 -19.99
N ILE A 137 0.38 4.83 -18.87
CA ILE A 137 -0.88 4.09 -18.71
C ILE A 137 -2.04 5.07 -18.39
N ALA A 138 -1.83 6.03 -17.51
CA ALA A 138 -2.82 7.01 -17.04
C ALA A 138 -2.24 8.43 -17.09
N PRO A 139 -2.36 9.13 -18.23
CA PRO A 139 -1.78 10.48 -18.43
C PRO A 139 -2.40 11.58 -17.56
N ASP A 140 -3.53 11.32 -16.94
CA ASP A 140 -4.26 12.22 -16.05
C ASP A 140 -4.03 11.92 -14.55
N PHE A 141 -3.11 11.02 -14.21
CA PHE A 141 -2.80 10.65 -12.83
C PHE A 141 -1.97 11.73 -12.13
N GLY A 142 -2.62 12.76 -11.57
CA GLY A 142 -1.98 13.94 -10.96
C GLY A 142 -0.96 13.61 -9.88
N ALA A 143 -1.17 12.55 -9.08
CA ALA A 143 -0.23 12.12 -8.05
C ALA A 143 1.14 11.71 -8.62
N CYS A 144 1.19 11.12 -9.83
CA CYS A 144 2.44 10.77 -10.50
C CYS A 144 3.24 12.02 -10.89
N TYR A 145 2.58 13.05 -11.39
CA TYR A 145 3.26 14.32 -11.68
C TYR A 145 3.77 15.01 -10.42
N ARG A 146 3.04 14.93 -9.32
CA ARG A 146 3.53 15.40 -8.02
C ARG A 146 4.78 14.64 -7.58
N LEU A 147 4.79 13.31 -7.66
CA LEU A 147 5.98 12.50 -7.35
C LEU A 147 7.15 12.82 -8.29
N ARG A 148 6.89 13.04 -9.58
CA ARG A 148 7.90 13.49 -10.55
C ARG A 148 8.54 14.80 -10.10
N GLY A 149 7.72 15.78 -9.71
CA GLY A 149 8.21 17.06 -9.20
C GLY A 149 9.09 16.88 -7.96
N VAL A 150 8.69 16.03 -7.02
CA VAL A 150 9.49 15.71 -5.82
C VAL A 150 10.85 15.11 -6.20
N CYS A 151 10.89 14.13 -7.12
CA CYS A 151 12.15 13.55 -7.61
C CYS A 151 13.03 14.60 -8.28
N CYS A 152 12.47 15.46 -9.15
CA CYS A 152 13.19 16.53 -9.81
C CYS A 152 13.79 17.55 -8.82
N VAL A 153 13.07 17.91 -7.75
CA VAL A 153 13.62 18.76 -6.65
C VAL A 153 14.85 18.09 -6.04
N ARG A 154 14.77 16.81 -5.71
CA ARG A 154 15.89 16.07 -5.10
C ARG A 154 17.10 15.96 -6.03
N LEU A 155 16.85 15.86 -7.33
CA LEU A 155 17.87 15.83 -8.39
C LEU A 155 18.34 17.22 -8.81
N LYS A 156 17.89 18.31 -8.13
CA LYS A 156 18.21 19.71 -8.44
C LYS A 156 17.78 20.20 -9.83
N LYS A 157 16.80 19.54 -10.43
CA LYS A 157 16.21 19.86 -11.73
C LYS A 157 15.01 20.81 -11.56
N LYS A 158 15.28 22.09 -11.25
CA LYS A 158 14.26 23.06 -10.84
C LYS A 158 13.17 23.29 -11.88
N THR A 159 13.54 23.45 -13.15
CA THR A 159 12.59 23.71 -14.23
C THR A 159 11.62 22.53 -14.41
N GLU A 160 12.17 21.31 -14.47
CA GLU A 160 11.37 20.08 -14.60
C GLU A 160 10.46 19.87 -13.38
N ALA A 161 10.93 20.23 -12.18
CA ALA A 161 10.12 20.17 -10.96
C ALA A 161 8.91 21.12 -11.03
N PHE A 162 9.13 22.36 -11.48
CA PHE A 162 8.07 23.35 -11.65
C PHE A 162 7.02 22.91 -12.66
N GLU A 163 7.45 22.43 -13.82
CA GLU A 163 6.55 21.89 -14.85
C GLU A 163 5.71 20.71 -14.33
N ALA A 164 6.37 19.77 -13.64
CA ALA A 164 5.69 18.62 -13.08
C ALA A 164 4.65 19.00 -12.01
N PHE A 165 4.99 19.92 -11.10
CA PHE A 165 4.02 20.38 -10.08
C PHE A 165 2.87 21.19 -10.70
N ASN A 166 3.13 22.01 -11.73
CA ASN A 166 2.05 22.69 -12.45
C ASN A 166 1.10 21.70 -13.12
N LYS A 167 1.64 20.66 -13.77
CA LYS A 167 0.80 19.62 -14.36
C LYS A 167 -0.02 18.87 -13.30
N ALA A 168 0.57 18.53 -12.16
CA ALA A 168 -0.16 17.95 -11.04
C ALA A 168 -1.29 18.86 -10.57
N LYS A 169 -1.05 20.18 -10.48
CA LYS A 169 -2.06 21.17 -10.08
C LYS A 169 -3.21 21.28 -11.11
N GLU A 170 -2.90 21.28 -12.40
CA GLU A 170 -3.91 21.25 -13.47
C GLU A 170 -4.81 20.01 -13.39
N LEU A 171 -4.22 18.87 -12.99
CA LEU A 171 -4.92 17.60 -12.79
C LEU A 171 -5.61 17.49 -11.41
N GLY A 172 -5.65 18.58 -10.64
CA GLY A 172 -6.39 18.64 -9.38
C GLY A 172 -5.65 18.05 -8.17
N ASP A 173 -4.33 17.81 -8.23
CA ASP A 173 -3.58 17.34 -7.05
C ASP A 173 -3.58 18.42 -5.94
N PRO A 174 -4.09 18.12 -4.74
CA PRO A 174 -4.30 19.12 -3.69
C PRO A 174 -3.00 19.66 -3.08
N LEU A 175 -1.89 18.94 -3.22
CA LEU A 175 -0.60 19.31 -2.61
C LEU A 175 0.30 20.09 -3.58
N ALA A 176 0.04 20.03 -4.88
CA ALA A 176 0.90 20.61 -5.91
C ALA A 176 1.13 22.12 -5.71
N GLY A 177 0.07 22.87 -5.41
CA GLY A 177 0.16 24.31 -5.19
C GLY A 177 1.05 24.70 -4.01
N LYS A 178 1.08 23.91 -2.96
CA LYS A 178 1.98 24.09 -1.81
C LYS A 178 3.44 23.83 -2.20
N LEU A 179 3.68 22.72 -2.90
CA LEU A 179 5.03 22.31 -3.33
C LEU A 179 5.66 23.30 -4.30
N ILE A 180 4.90 23.93 -5.20
CA ILE A 180 5.37 25.03 -6.05
C ILE A 180 5.90 26.19 -5.22
N LYS A 181 5.16 26.60 -4.20
CA LYS A 181 5.56 27.72 -3.31
C LYS A 181 6.80 27.40 -2.49
N GLU A 182 6.99 26.15 -2.11
CA GLU A 182 8.12 25.72 -1.25
C GLU A 182 9.41 25.49 -2.03
N HIS A 183 9.32 24.98 -3.26
CA HIS A 183 10.50 24.47 -3.98
C HIS A 183 10.84 25.20 -5.29
N CYS A 184 9.94 26.03 -5.81
CA CYS A 184 10.06 26.62 -7.15
C CYS A 184 10.14 28.17 -7.13
N LYS A 185 10.57 28.74 -6.01
CA LYS A 185 10.86 30.18 -5.89
C LYS A 185 12.24 30.50 -6.46
#